data_6cc76b967859b094004980abaf349121
#
_entry.id   6cc76b967859b094004980abaf349121
#
_cell.length_a   1.000
_cell.length_b   1.000
_cell.length_c   1.000
_cell.angle_alpha   90.00
_cell.angle_beta   90.00
_cell.angle_gamma   90.00
#
_symmetry.space_group_name_H-M   'P 1'
#
loop_
_entity.id
_entity.type
_entity.pdbx_description
1 polymer ?
#
loop_
_entity_poly.entity_id
_entity_poly.type
_entity_poly.pdbx_seq_one_letter_code
_entity_poly.pdbx_strand_id
1 'polypeptide(L)'
;MNKIVWIASYPKSGNTWMRYLLGNYFFNQNNNFNVDIISNIKKFHLDDKLLNSYSLEGLKQNPYDVSKYWIKSQENLQIINGNVVFLKTHNALVNINNNEFTNDELSLAIIHIVRDPRDVLISYSKYRNLSLDETIKFMVSKNLSYVRKKNDPTEIEIIGSWSFHYNSWKNGIIKIPRIIIKYEDLIDDCYKVFSKVIKFLSQLMNFEIDDEKIKSSVNLAKFENLKESEELKLFMENQGTENFFRTGKYNNWIKELSYDQVKMIEDNFNAEMINLGYLKK
;
A
#
# COMPACT_ATOMS: atom_id res chain seq x y z
N MET A 1 -20.04 9.96 11.22
CA MET A 1 -18.70 10.45 10.90
C MET A 1 -18.07 9.44 9.98
N ASN A 2 -17.54 9.86 8.84
CA ASN A 2 -16.97 8.96 7.85
C ASN A 2 -15.66 8.37 8.39
N LYS A 3 -15.50 7.05 8.25
CA LYS A 3 -14.32 6.36 8.77
C LYS A 3 -13.55 5.70 7.63
N ILE A 4 -12.24 5.93 7.61
CA ILE A 4 -11.34 5.41 6.59
C ILE A 4 -10.72 4.09 7.07
N VAL A 5 -10.78 3.07 6.23
CA VAL A 5 -9.94 1.87 6.36
C VAL A 5 -8.75 2.04 5.43
N TRP A 6 -7.58 2.19 6.02
CA TRP A 6 -6.34 2.36 5.28
C TRP A 6 -5.75 1.03 4.83
N ILE A 7 -5.45 0.91 3.54
CA ILE A 7 -4.62 -0.16 2.98
C ILE A 7 -3.25 0.44 2.75
N ALA A 8 -2.40 0.33 3.76
CA ALA A 8 -1.08 0.96 3.79
C ALA A 8 0.01 -0.04 3.45
N SER A 9 0.98 0.36 2.67
CA SER A 9 2.16 -0.45 2.36
C SER A 9 3.31 0.39 1.81
N TYR A 10 4.53 -0.08 2.03
CA TYR A 10 5.64 0.38 1.19
C TYR A 10 5.35 0.01 -0.28
N PRO A 11 5.79 0.81 -1.28
CA PRO A 11 5.58 0.46 -2.67
C PRO A 11 6.02 -0.97 -3.00
N LYS A 12 5.27 -1.66 -3.87
CA LYS A 12 5.56 -3.04 -4.35
C LYS A 12 5.45 -4.15 -3.29
N SER A 13 4.71 -3.92 -2.19
CA SER A 13 4.50 -4.90 -1.12
C SER A 13 3.19 -5.69 -1.22
N GLY A 14 2.43 -5.62 -2.34
CA GLY A 14 1.21 -6.40 -2.54
C GLY A 14 -0.10 -5.64 -2.29
N ASN A 15 -0.06 -4.30 -2.20
CA ASN A 15 -1.24 -3.45 -1.99
C ASN A 15 -2.36 -3.72 -3.02
N THR A 16 -2.01 -3.81 -4.29
CA THR A 16 -2.94 -4.08 -5.39
C THR A 16 -3.67 -5.40 -5.20
N TRP A 17 -2.99 -6.47 -4.80
CA TRP A 17 -3.61 -7.77 -4.55
C TRP A 17 -4.63 -7.71 -3.40
N MET A 18 -4.28 -7.08 -2.28
CA MET A 18 -5.23 -6.89 -1.17
C MET A 18 -6.46 -6.09 -1.59
N ARG A 19 -6.29 -5.09 -2.46
CA ARG A 19 -7.41 -4.31 -3.01
C ARG A 19 -8.33 -5.16 -3.89
N TYR A 20 -7.78 -6.09 -4.69
CA TYR A 20 -8.60 -7.05 -5.43
C TYR A 20 -9.38 -7.97 -4.50
N LEU A 21 -8.75 -8.50 -3.47
CA LEU A 21 -9.41 -9.34 -2.46
C LEU A 21 -10.56 -8.59 -1.78
N LEU A 22 -10.30 -7.41 -1.25
CA LEU A 22 -11.32 -6.57 -0.60
C LEU A 22 -12.38 -6.06 -1.59
N GLY A 23 -11.97 -5.69 -2.80
CA GLY A 23 -12.86 -5.28 -3.87
C GLY A 23 -13.88 -6.38 -4.22
N ASN A 24 -13.39 -7.61 -4.40
CA ASN A 24 -14.27 -8.74 -4.68
C ASN A 24 -15.18 -9.06 -3.49
N TYR A 25 -14.70 -8.96 -2.26
CA TYR A 25 -15.53 -9.26 -1.09
C TYR A 25 -16.63 -8.21 -0.86
N PHE A 26 -16.31 -6.92 -0.94
CA PHE A 26 -17.26 -5.86 -0.57
C PHE A 26 -18.09 -5.32 -1.73
N PHE A 27 -17.59 -5.36 -2.96
CA PHE A 27 -18.20 -4.64 -4.09
C PHE A 27 -18.59 -5.54 -5.27
N ASN A 28 -18.14 -6.80 -5.33
CA ASN A 28 -18.52 -7.72 -6.41
C ASN A 28 -19.85 -8.41 -6.10
N GLN A 29 -20.90 -8.04 -6.82
CA GLN A 29 -22.24 -8.61 -6.65
C GLN A 29 -22.46 -9.87 -7.48
N ASN A 30 -21.75 -10.02 -8.59
CA ASN A 30 -22.03 -11.04 -9.60
C ASN A 30 -21.08 -12.25 -9.54
N ASN A 31 -20.11 -12.25 -8.63
CA ASN A 31 -19.07 -13.29 -8.51
C ASN A 31 -18.30 -13.60 -9.82
N ASN A 32 -18.24 -12.63 -10.74
CA ASN A 32 -17.46 -12.73 -11.97
C ASN A 32 -16.16 -11.94 -11.84
N PHE A 33 -15.12 -12.40 -12.53
CA PHE A 33 -13.86 -11.64 -12.60
C PHE A 33 -14.11 -10.26 -13.24
N ASN A 34 -13.70 -9.23 -12.56
CA ASN A 34 -13.79 -7.84 -13.03
C ASN A 34 -12.51 -7.10 -12.64
N VAL A 35 -11.72 -6.72 -13.65
CA VAL A 35 -10.47 -5.97 -13.44
C VAL A 35 -10.72 -4.60 -12.81
N ASP A 36 -11.85 -3.96 -13.11
CA ASP A 36 -12.20 -2.62 -12.63
C ASP A 36 -12.70 -2.60 -11.19
N ILE A 37 -12.90 -3.79 -10.57
CA ILE A 37 -13.33 -3.88 -9.17
C ILE A 37 -12.41 -3.10 -8.22
N ILE A 38 -11.13 -2.98 -8.57
CA ILE A 38 -10.12 -2.24 -7.82
C ILE A 38 -10.41 -0.73 -7.75
N SER A 39 -11.18 -0.19 -8.70
CA SER A 39 -11.55 1.23 -8.73
C SER A 39 -12.45 1.66 -7.56
N ASN A 40 -13.11 0.70 -6.91
CA ASN A 40 -13.89 0.95 -5.69
C ASN A 40 -12.99 1.25 -4.47
N ILE A 41 -11.71 0.88 -4.54
CA ILE A 41 -10.73 1.16 -3.49
C ILE A 41 -9.66 2.07 -4.09
N LYS A 42 -9.91 3.37 -4.03
CA LYS A 42 -9.05 4.37 -4.66
C LYS A 42 -7.75 4.59 -3.89
N LYS A 43 -6.76 5.11 -4.59
CA LYS A 43 -5.60 5.73 -3.94
C LYS A 43 -6.05 7.02 -3.26
N PHE A 44 -5.54 7.28 -2.06
CA PHE A 44 -5.74 8.59 -1.42
C PHE A 44 -5.11 9.69 -2.26
N HIS A 45 -5.89 10.72 -2.55
CA HIS A 45 -5.49 11.94 -3.24
C HIS A 45 -5.84 13.15 -2.40
N LEU A 46 -5.13 14.24 -2.62
CA LEU A 46 -5.58 15.55 -2.13
C LEU A 46 -6.90 15.93 -2.82
N ASP A 47 -7.72 16.67 -2.10
CA ASP A 47 -8.93 17.27 -2.70
C ASP A 47 -8.52 18.43 -3.61
N ASP A 48 -8.76 18.31 -4.91
CA ASP A 48 -8.42 19.31 -5.91
C ASP A 48 -9.06 20.68 -5.63
N LYS A 49 -10.20 20.70 -4.92
CA LYS A 49 -10.88 21.94 -4.53
C LYS A 49 -10.11 22.75 -3.50
N LEU A 50 -9.19 22.13 -2.78
CA LEU A 50 -8.30 22.79 -1.81
C LEU A 50 -7.08 23.44 -2.46
N LEU A 51 -6.83 23.12 -3.72
CA LEU A 51 -5.61 23.51 -4.42
C LEU A 51 -5.90 24.64 -5.42
N ASN A 52 -5.16 25.70 -5.30
CA ASN A 52 -5.14 26.81 -6.26
C ASN A 52 -3.74 26.91 -6.92
N SER A 53 -3.56 27.83 -7.83
CA SER A 53 -2.29 28.02 -8.54
C SER A 53 -1.10 28.26 -7.60
N TYR A 54 -1.31 29.02 -6.51
CA TYR A 54 -0.28 29.26 -5.51
C TYR A 54 0.08 28.00 -4.73
N SER A 55 -0.92 27.22 -4.32
CA SER A 55 -0.70 25.94 -3.65
C SER A 55 0.06 24.94 -4.54
N LEU A 56 -0.30 24.87 -5.81
CA LEU A 56 0.37 24.00 -6.78
C LEU A 56 1.85 24.38 -6.98
N GLU A 57 2.14 25.68 -7.07
CA GLU A 57 3.53 26.15 -7.19
C GLU A 57 4.31 25.87 -5.90
N GLY A 58 3.71 26.06 -4.73
CA GLY A 58 4.29 25.73 -3.44
C GLY A 58 4.67 24.24 -3.35
N LEU A 59 3.80 23.32 -3.79
CA LEU A 59 4.06 21.88 -3.82
C LEU A 59 5.20 21.49 -4.78
N LYS A 60 5.43 22.25 -5.85
CA LYS A 60 6.58 22.05 -6.73
C LYS A 60 7.90 22.42 -6.04
N GLN A 61 7.90 23.52 -5.28
CA GLN A 61 9.06 24.01 -4.57
C GLN A 61 9.36 23.20 -3.30
N ASN A 62 8.34 22.90 -2.50
CA ASN A 62 8.45 22.12 -1.28
C ASN A 62 7.42 20.98 -1.24
N PRO A 63 7.81 19.77 -1.62
CA PRO A 63 6.92 18.60 -1.63
C PRO A 63 6.29 18.27 -0.28
N TYR A 64 6.94 18.62 0.83
CA TYR A 64 6.44 18.35 2.18
C TYR A 64 5.22 19.21 2.55
N ASP A 65 4.97 20.27 1.82
CA ASP A 65 3.77 21.10 1.97
C ASP A 65 2.47 20.36 1.63
N VAL A 66 2.56 19.20 0.99
CA VAL A 66 1.43 18.27 0.81
C VAL A 66 0.73 17.94 2.13
N SER A 67 1.48 17.91 3.24
CA SER A 67 0.96 17.62 4.57
C SER A 67 -0.11 18.60 5.05
N LYS A 68 -0.06 19.85 4.61
CA LYS A 68 -1.03 20.89 4.97
C LYS A 68 -2.46 20.57 4.52
N TYR A 69 -2.61 19.69 3.53
CA TYR A 69 -3.87 19.36 2.89
C TYR A 69 -4.44 17.98 3.27
N TRP A 70 -3.66 17.14 3.99
CA TRP A 70 -4.04 15.76 4.26
C TRP A 70 -5.36 15.62 5.01
N ILE A 71 -5.46 16.24 6.19
CA ILE A 71 -6.66 16.12 7.04
C ILE A 71 -7.87 16.69 6.31
N LYS A 72 -7.74 17.89 5.75
CA LYS A 72 -8.88 18.53 5.05
C LYS A 72 -9.35 17.74 3.84
N SER A 73 -8.43 17.12 3.09
CA SER A 73 -8.79 16.24 1.97
C SER A 73 -9.54 14.99 2.44
N GLN A 74 -9.19 14.45 3.62
CA GLN A 74 -9.91 13.31 4.21
C GLN A 74 -11.28 13.69 4.76
N GLU A 75 -11.44 14.88 5.37
CA GLU A 75 -12.73 15.40 5.81
C GLU A 75 -13.70 15.62 4.63
N ASN A 76 -13.17 16.04 3.49
CA ASN A 76 -13.94 16.32 2.28
C ASN A 76 -14.33 15.06 1.48
N LEU A 77 -13.90 13.86 1.90
CA LEU A 77 -14.26 12.62 1.21
C LEU A 77 -15.79 12.44 1.21
N GLN A 78 -16.35 12.36 0.02
CA GLN A 78 -17.76 12.03 -0.16
C GLN A 78 -17.95 10.50 -0.08
N ILE A 79 -18.65 10.04 0.92
CA ILE A 79 -19.02 8.63 1.06
C ILE A 79 -20.47 8.48 0.65
N ILE A 80 -20.69 7.85 -0.49
CA ILE A 80 -22.00 7.77 -1.13
C ILE A 80 -22.89 6.72 -0.46
N ASN A 81 -22.34 5.61 0.03
CA ASN A 81 -23.10 4.52 0.65
C ASN A 81 -22.37 3.96 1.88
N GLY A 82 -22.91 4.24 3.05
CA GLY A 82 -22.34 3.76 4.32
C GLY A 82 -21.36 4.74 4.96
N ASN A 83 -20.81 4.35 6.11
CA ASN A 83 -19.95 5.20 6.93
C ASN A 83 -18.46 4.88 6.81
N VAL A 84 -18.06 4.00 5.87
CA VAL A 84 -16.68 3.51 5.72
C VAL A 84 -16.23 3.61 4.27
N VAL A 85 -15.00 4.12 4.07
CA VAL A 85 -14.32 4.12 2.79
C VAL A 85 -12.98 3.40 2.92
N PHE A 86 -12.64 2.58 1.92
CA PHE A 86 -11.32 1.96 1.80
C PHE A 86 -10.43 2.83 0.92
N LEU A 87 -9.25 3.18 1.44
CA LEU A 87 -8.26 3.96 0.70
C LEU A 87 -6.90 3.30 0.72
N LYS A 88 -6.26 3.25 -0.46
CA LYS A 88 -4.86 2.86 -0.60
C LYS A 88 -3.94 4.04 -0.32
N THR A 89 -2.83 3.78 0.39
CA THR A 89 -1.74 4.75 0.52
C THR A 89 -0.37 4.08 0.55
N HIS A 90 0.64 4.81 0.06
CA HIS A 90 2.06 4.54 0.28
C HIS A 90 2.72 5.61 1.17
N ASN A 91 1.95 6.60 1.63
CA ASN A 91 2.47 7.51 2.64
C ASN A 91 2.87 6.76 3.90
N ALA A 92 3.95 7.14 4.52
CA ALA A 92 4.23 6.78 5.90
C ALA A 92 3.23 7.50 6.83
N LEU A 93 2.97 6.92 7.99
CA LEU A 93 2.14 7.55 9.03
C LEU A 93 3.00 8.55 9.80
N VAL A 94 2.99 9.80 9.37
CA VAL A 94 3.90 10.85 9.85
C VAL A 94 3.16 12.11 10.25
N ASN A 95 3.84 12.93 11.04
CA ASN A 95 3.47 14.31 11.30
C ASN A 95 4.59 15.20 10.74
N ILE A 96 4.26 16.13 9.86
CA ILE A 96 5.20 17.07 9.24
C ILE A 96 4.75 18.49 9.56
N ASN A 97 5.58 19.23 10.28
CA ASN A 97 5.29 20.61 10.67
C ASN A 97 3.89 20.75 11.34
N ASN A 98 3.56 19.86 12.27
CA ASN A 98 2.28 19.75 12.97
C ASN A 98 1.08 19.35 12.07
N ASN A 99 1.33 18.88 10.85
CA ASN A 99 0.29 18.30 10.02
C ASN A 99 0.44 16.77 10.05
N GLU A 100 -0.48 16.10 10.69
CA GLU A 100 -0.54 14.64 10.73
C GLU A 100 -1.15 14.05 9.45
N PHE A 101 -0.67 12.86 9.04
CA PHE A 101 -1.21 12.21 7.84
C PHE A 101 -2.69 11.87 7.99
N THR A 102 -3.09 11.35 9.13
CA THR A 102 -4.47 11.04 9.50
C THR A 102 -4.59 10.98 11.03
N ASN A 103 -5.80 10.87 11.56
CA ASN A 103 -6.06 10.81 13.01
C ASN A 103 -7.16 9.80 13.38
N ASP A 104 -7.41 9.67 14.70
CA ASP A 104 -8.38 8.73 15.27
C ASP A 104 -9.83 9.08 14.91
N GLU A 105 -10.12 10.34 14.60
CA GLU A 105 -11.47 10.79 14.25
C GLU A 105 -11.86 10.36 12.84
N LEU A 106 -10.89 10.39 11.90
CA LEU A 106 -11.11 10.09 10.48
C LEU A 106 -10.90 8.63 10.15
N SER A 107 -10.07 7.91 10.91
CA SER A 107 -9.66 6.54 10.58
C SER A 107 -10.36 5.50 11.46
N LEU A 108 -10.77 4.40 10.85
CA LEU A 108 -11.39 3.26 11.53
C LEU A 108 -10.41 2.12 11.76
N ALA A 109 -9.61 1.79 10.75
CA ALA A 109 -8.72 0.64 10.76
C ALA A 109 -7.54 0.79 9.81
N ILE A 110 -6.49 0.01 10.07
CA ILE A 110 -5.29 -0.07 9.22
C ILE A 110 -5.04 -1.53 8.84
N ILE A 111 -4.98 -1.80 7.53
CA ILE A 111 -4.45 -3.03 6.96
C ILE A 111 -3.06 -2.68 6.43
N HIS A 112 -2.01 -3.05 7.18
CA HIS A 112 -0.64 -2.75 6.83
C HIS A 112 0.01 -3.97 6.17
N ILE A 113 0.35 -3.84 4.89
CA ILE A 113 0.95 -4.92 4.10
C ILE A 113 2.45 -4.71 4.05
N VAL A 114 3.20 -5.71 4.46
CA VAL A 114 4.66 -5.73 4.46
C VAL A 114 5.18 -6.84 3.55
N ARG A 115 6.39 -6.65 3.03
CA ARG A 115 7.09 -7.63 2.20
C ARG A 115 8.57 -7.58 2.48
N ASP A 116 9.25 -8.71 2.30
CA ASP A 116 10.72 -8.78 2.41
C ASP A 116 11.38 -7.65 1.61
N PRO A 117 12.16 -6.76 2.25
CA PRO A 117 12.76 -5.59 1.59
C PRO A 117 13.71 -5.97 0.46
N ARG A 118 14.27 -7.17 0.47
CA ARG A 118 15.15 -7.68 -0.61
C ARG A 118 14.32 -7.95 -1.88
N ASP A 119 13.12 -8.51 -1.76
CA ASP A 119 12.20 -8.68 -2.89
C ASP A 119 11.52 -7.37 -3.30
N VAL A 120 11.27 -6.46 -2.35
CA VAL A 120 10.79 -5.10 -2.64
C VAL A 120 11.81 -4.36 -3.50
N LEU A 121 13.10 -4.42 -3.17
CA LEU A 121 14.19 -3.80 -3.92
C LEU A 121 14.11 -4.15 -5.41
N ILE A 122 14.03 -5.44 -5.75
CA ILE A 122 13.94 -5.91 -7.13
C ILE A 122 12.69 -5.39 -7.83
N SER A 123 11.54 -5.51 -7.16
CA SER A 123 10.26 -5.10 -7.74
C SER A 123 10.18 -3.59 -7.93
N TYR A 124 10.79 -2.81 -7.04
CA TYR A 124 10.74 -1.36 -7.07
C TYR A 124 11.73 -0.77 -8.07
N SER A 125 12.94 -1.35 -8.19
CA SER A 125 13.93 -0.96 -9.19
C SER A 125 13.37 -1.08 -10.61
N LYS A 126 12.77 -2.23 -10.93
CA LYS A 126 12.13 -2.47 -12.24
C LYS A 126 10.95 -1.53 -12.49
N TYR A 127 10.08 -1.33 -11.49
CA TYR A 127 8.94 -0.42 -11.60
C TYR A 127 9.36 1.03 -11.86
N ARG A 128 10.45 1.48 -11.23
CA ARG A 128 10.95 2.85 -11.34
C ARG A 128 11.95 3.03 -12.48
N ASN A 129 12.33 1.95 -13.14
CA ASN A 129 13.42 1.91 -14.12
C ASN A 129 14.74 2.50 -13.56
N LEU A 130 15.10 2.04 -12.34
CA LEU A 130 16.32 2.42 -11.64
C LEU A 130 17.23 1.20 -11.50
N SER A 131 18.52 1.42 -11.36
CA SER A 131 19.45 0.35 -10.95
C SER A 131 19.11 -0.13 -9.53
N LEU A 132 19.56 -1.34 -9.19
CA LEU A 132 19.43 -1.88 -7.84
C LEU A 132 20.11 -0.97 -6.81
N ASP A 133 21.30 -0.46 -7.11
CA ASP A 133 22.07 0.38 -6.18
C ASP A 133 21.42 1.77 -5.95
N GLU A 134 20.83 2.37 -6.98
CA GLU A 134 20.04 3.60 -6.82
C GLU A 134 18.80 3.34 -5.96
N THR A 135 18.15 2.20 -6.17
CA THR A 135 16.97 1.81 -5.40
C THR A 135 17.33 1.52 -3.94
N ILE A 136 18.47 0.87 -3.67
CA ILE A 136 18.98 0.68 -2.30
C ILE A 136 19.19 2.03 -1.62
N LYS A 137 19.88 2.98 -2.27
CA LYS A 137 20.11 4.32 -1.72
C LYS A 137 18.81 5.01 -1.34
N PHE A 138 17.76 4.87 -2.16
CA PHE A 138 16.43 5.39 -1.85
C PHE A 138 15.80 4.68 -0.65
N MET A 139 15.83 3.34 -0.62
CA MET A 139 15.19 2.54 0.41
C MET A 139 15.83 2.67 1.79
N VAL A 140 17.15 2.90 1.87
CA VAL A 140 17.91 3.04 3.12
C VAL A 140 18.09 4.51 3.55
N SER A 141 17.60 5.47 2.77
CA SER A 141 17.75 6.88 3.08
C SER A 141 17.20 7.22 4.45
N LYS A 142 18.03 7.85 5.29
CA LYS A 142 17.58 8.36 6.61
C LYS A 142 16.75 9.63 6.50
N ASN A 143 16.80 10.29 5.34
CA ASN A 143 15.97 11.45 5.08
C ASN A 143 14.55 10.98 4.75
N LEU A 144 13.57 11.78 5.15
CA LEU A 144 12.19 11.54 4.78
C LEU A 144 12.03 11.73 3.26
N SER A 145 12.05 10.62 2.53
CA SER A 145 11.96 10.63 1.07
C SER A 145 10.51 10.68 0.60
N TYR A 146 10.30 11.20 -0.60
CA TYR A 146 9.00 11.27 -1.24
C TYR A 146 9.05 10.76 -2.68
N VAL A 147 7.89 10.36 -3.19
CA VAL A 147 7.68 10.04 -4.60
C VAL A 147 6.64 11.02 -5.16
N ARG A 148 6.94 11.58 -6.32
CA ARG A 148 6.04 12.44 -7.07
C ARG A 148 5.74 11.80 -8.42
N LYS A 149 4.49 11.85 -8.86
CA LYS A 149 4.12 11.45 -10.21
C LYS A 149 4.60 12.49 -11.22
N LYS A 150 5.15 12.03 -12.35
CA LYS A 150 5.85 12.89 -13.30
C LYS A 150 5.02 14.09 -13.79
N ASN A 151 3.73 13.88 -14.01
CA ASN A 151 2.85 14.87 -14.64
C ASN A 151 1.78 15.43 -13.67
N ASP A 152 1.88 15.14 -12.37
CA ASP A 152 0.91 15.59 -11.39
C ASP A 152 1.61 16.05 -10.11
N PRO A 153 1.71 17.37 -9.88
CA PRO A 153 2.37 17.91 -8.69
C PRO A 153 1.61 17.62 -7.39
N THR A 154 0.35 17.20 -7.46
CA THR A 154 -0.50 16.88 -6.30
C THR A 154 -0.33 15.43 -5.85
N GLU A 155 0.10 14.55 -6.74
CA GLU A 155 0.37 13.14 -6.44
C GLU A 155 1.75 12.97 -5.79
N ILE A 156 1.86 13.45 -4.55
CA ILE A 156 3.07 13.31 -3.72
C ILE A 156 2.76 12.34 -2.60
N GLU A 157 3.61 11.32 -2.45
CA GLU A 157 3.58 10.39 -1.32
C GLU A 157 4.89 10.51 -0.52
N ILE A 158 4.78 10.77 0.77
CA ILE A 158 5.91 10.83 1.70
C ILE A 158 6.15 9.41 2.23
N ILE A 159 7.23 8.79 1.80
CA ILE A 159 7.45 7.35 2.02
C ILE A 159 8.51 7.09 3.10
N GLY A 160 9.65 7.78 3.06
CA GLY A 160 10.80 7.51 3.90
C GLY A 160 11.54 6.21 3.52
N SER A 161 12.40 5.71 4.40
CA SER A 161 13.03 4.39 4.21
C SER A 161 12.03 3.26 4.44
N TRP A 162 12.38 2.04 4.02
CA TRP A 162 11.52 0.88 4.25
C TRP A 162 11.24 0.63 5.74
N SER A 163 12.27 0.70 6.60
CA SER A 163 12.11 0.52 8.04
C SER A 163 11.34 1.67 8.68
N PHE A 164 11.57 2.92 8.25
CA PHE A 164 10.81 4.07 8.72
C PHE A 164 9.32 3.92 8.41
N HIS A 165 8.99 3.58 7.17
CA HIS A 165 7.61 3.34 6.74
C HIS A 165 6.96 2.23 7.56
N TYR A 166 7.63 1.08 7.69
CA TYR A 166 7.12 -0.04 8.49
C TYR A 166 6.83 0.38 9.93
N ASN A 167 7.80 1.02 10.59
CA ASN A 167 7.66 1.44 11.98
C ASN A 167 6.60 2.52 12.16
N SER A 168 6.43 3.43 11.22
CA SER A 168 5.40 4.47 11.28
C SER A 168 3.99 3.89 11.38
N TRP A 169 3.69 2.86 10.59
CA TRP A 169 2.39 2.17 10.61
C TRP A 169 2.26 1.15 11.74
N LYS A 170 3.35 0.50 12.14
CA LYS A 170 3.34 -0.46 13.25
C LYS A 170 3.15 0.21 14.60
N ASN A 171 3.93 1.26 14.86
CA ASN A 171 4.03 1.91 16.17
C ASN A 171 3.38 3.31 16.18
N GLY A 172 2.68 3.68 15.11
CA GLY A 172 2.20 5.04 14.86
C GLY A 172 1.45 5.64 16.06
N ILE A 173 1.54 6.96 16.15
CA ILE A 173 1.06 7.82 17.25
C ILE A 173 -0.46 7.62 17.52
N ILE A 174 -1.21 7.26 16.49
CA ILE A 174 -2.66 7.10 16.55
C ILE A 174 -3.07 5.72 17.06
N LYS A 175 -4.07 5.69 17.95
CA LYS A 175 -4.59 4.47 18.58
C LYS A 175 -5.66 3.75 17.73
N ILE A 176 -5.40 3.60 16.43
CA ILE A 176 -6.31 2.93 15.51
C ILE A 176 -6.01 1.42 15.48
N PRO A 177 -7.04 0.56 15.52
CA PRO A 177 -6.87 -0.88 15.32
C PRO A 177 -6.14 -1.19 14.04
N ARG A 178 -5.17 -2.13 14.09
CA ARG A 178 -4.34 -2.47 12.93
C ARG A 178 -4.06 -3.95 12.83
N ILE A 179 -3.99 -4.43 11.59
CA ILE A 179 -3.53 -5.77 11.25
C ILE A 179 -2.34 -5.66 10.31
N ILE A 180 -1.26 -6.39 10.62
CA ILE A 180 -0.07 -6.47 9.76
C ILE A 180 -0.15 -7.78 8.97
N ILE A 181 -0.03 -7.69 7.66
CA ILE A 181 -0.10 -8.82 6.73
C ILE A 181 1.22 -8.90 5.96
N LYS A 182 1.85 -10.06 5.99
CA LYS A 182 3.02 -10.34 5.15
C LYS A 182 2.57 -10.78 3.77
N TYR A 183 3.22 -10.25 2.74
CA TYR A 183 2.98 -10.64 1.35
C TYR A 183 3.24 -12.12 1.13
N GLU A 184 4.27 -12.66 1.76
CA GLU A 184 4.66 -14.06 1.71
C GLU A 184 3.56 -14.97 2.27
N ASP A 185 2.96 -14.59 3.41
CA ASP A 185 1.85 -15.34 4.00
C ASP A 185 0.61 -15.36 3.08
N LEU A 186 0.37 -14.27 2.32
CA LEU A 186 -0.68 -14.26 1.29
C LEU A 186 -0.39 -15.22 0.13
N ILE A 187 0.89 -15.37 -0.25
CA ILE A 187 1.28 -16.35 -1.27
C ILE A 187 1.10 -17.77 -0.76
N ASP A 188 1.50 -18.04 0.48
CA ASP A 188 1.47 -19.39 1.06
C ASP A 188 0.05 -19.88 1.35
N ASP A 189 -0.81 -19.01 1.91
CA ASP A 189 -2.22 -19.33 2.21
C ASP A 189 -3.10 -18.07 2.17
N CYS A 190 -3.49 -17.70 0.94
CA CYS A 190 -4.32 -16.52 0.70
C CYS A 190 -5.65 -16.57 1.45
N TYR A 191 -6.32 -17.74 1.45
CA TYR A 191 -7.61 -17.90 2.11
C TYR A 191 -7.51 -17.66 3.62
N LYS A 192 -6.55 -18.28 4.29
CA LYS A 192 -6.34 -18.15 5.74
C LYS A 192 -6.01 -16.71 6.12
N VAL A 193 -5.15 -16.06 5.35
CA VAL A 193 -4.72 -14.67 5.63
C VAL A 193 -5.87 -13.71 5.36
N PHE A 194 -6.58 -13.86 4.25
CA PHE A 194 -7.70 -12.99 3.93
C PHE A 194 -8.87 -13.17 4.90
N SER A 195 -9.15 -14.41 5.35
CA SER A 195 -10.14 -14.67 6.41
C SER A 195 -9.82 -13.92 7.71
N LYS A 196 -8.53 -13.81 8.10
CA LYS A 196 -8.14 -13.01 9.25
C LYS A 196 -8.41 -11.51 9.04
N VAL A 197 -8.19 -11.01 7.83
CA VAL A 197 -8.50 -9.61 7.49
C VAL A 197 -9.99 -9.35 7.56
N ILE A 198 -10.81 -10.23 6.99
CA ILE A 198 -12.28 -10.10 7.04
C ILE A 198 -12.80 -10.19 8.47
N LYS A 199 -12.28 -11.13 9.29
CA LYS A 199 -12.62 -11.22 10.72
C LYS A 199 -12.25 -9.95 11.49
N PHE A 200 -11.08 -9.38 11.22
CA PHE A 200 -10.65 -8.11 11.83
C PHE A 200 -11.61 -6.97 11.46
N LEU A 201 -11.98 -6.86 10.19
CA LEU A 201 -12.90 -5.82 9.71
C LEU A 201 -14.34 -6.04 10.22
N SER A 202 -14.82 -7.29 10.31
CA SER A 202 -16.17 -7.60 10.77
C SER A 202 -16.41 -7.13 12.22
N GLN A 203 -15.39 -7.23 13.08
CA GLN A 203 -15.46 -6.76 14.46
C GLN A 203 -15.55 -5.23 14.57
N LEU A 204 -14.98 -4.50 13.62
CA LEU A 204 -14.93 -3.03 13.61
C LEU A 204 -16.11 -2.40 12.86
N MET A 205 -16.61 -3.08 11.84
CA MET A 205 -17.67 -2.60 10.95
C MET A 205 -19.02 -3.25 11.23
N ASN A 206 -19.07 -4.23 12.16
CA ASN A 206 -20.26 -4.94 12.60
C ASN A 206 -21.06 -5.58 11.43
N PHE A 207 -20.42 -6.48 10.68
CA PHE A 207 -21.06 -7.26 9.64
C PHE A 207 -20.83 -8.77 9.87
N GLU A 208 -21.73 -9.60 9.36
CA GLU A 208 -21.59 -11.06 9.39
C GLU A 208 -20.59 -11.53 8.31
N ILE A 209 -19.75 -12.50 8.69
CA ILE A 209 -18.74 -13.05 7.78
C ILE A 209 -19.41 -14.04 6.83
N ASP A 210 -19.23 -13.83 5.54
CA ASP A 210 -19.64 -14.76 4.48
C ASP A 210 -18.42 -15.52 3.98
N ASP A 211 -18.31 -16.80 4.36
CA ASP A 211 -17.19 -17.67 4.02
C ASP A 211 -17.14 -18.00 2.52
N GLU A 212 -18.29 -18.18 1.88
CA GLU A 212 -18.37 -18.45 0.43
C GLU A 212 -17.89 -17.22 -0.35
N LYS A 213 -18.18 -16.03 0.13
CA LYS A 213 -17.69 -14.78 -0.44
C LYS A 213 -16.18 -14.60 -0.25
N ILE A 214 -15.62 -15.08 0.87
CA ILE A 214 -14.15 -15.14 1.06
C ILE A 214 -13.53 -16.05 0.01
N LYS A 215 -14.03 -17.28 -0.14
CA LYS A 215 -13.53 -18.27 -1.12
C LYS A 215 -13.61 -17.74 -2.55
N SER A 216 -14.76 -17.16 -2.92
CA SER A 216 -14.95 -16.54 -4.22
C SER A 216 -13.96 -15.41 -4.46
N SER A 217 -13.77 -14.50 -3.49
CA SER A 217 -12.84 -13.38 -3.60
C SER A 217 -11.41 -13.86 -3.82
N VAL A 218 -10.98 -14.89 -3.09
CA VAL A 218 -9.64 -15.48 -3.25
C VAL A 218 -9.49 -16.11 -4.64
N ASN A 219 -10.51 -16.81 -5.14
CA ASN A 219 -10.47 -17.43 -6.46
C ASN A 219 -10.40 -16.39 -7.59
N LEU A 220 -11.18 -15.32 -7.49
CA LEU A 220 -11.21 -14.24 -8.48
C LEU A 220 -9.90 -13.42 -8.47
N ALA A 221 -9.28 -13.26 -7.31
CA ALA A 221 -8.02 -12.51 -7.15
C ALA A 221 -6.77 -13.39 -7.34
N LYS A 222 -6.87 -14.58 -7.95
CA LYS A 222 -5.71 -15.40 -8.30
C LYS A 222 -4.75 -14.64 -9.20
N PHE A 223 -3.46 -14.91 -9.00
CA PHE A 223 -2.39 -14.24 -9.74
C PHE A 223 -2.51 -14.42 -11.25
N GLU A 224 -2.94 -15.60 -11.70
CA GLU A 224 -3.15 -15.93 -13.11
C GLU A 224 -4.17 -14.98 -13.75
N ASN A 225 -5.34 -14.77 -13.10
CA ASN A 225 -6.38 -13.88 -13.59
C ASN A 225 -5.89 -12.42 -13.68
N LEU A 226 -5.11 -11.97 -12.68
CA LEU A 226 -4.57 -10.62 -12.64
C LEU A 226 -3.50 -10.42 -13.72
N LYS A 227 -2.65 -11.41 -13.94
CA LYS A 227 -1.62 -11.38 -14.98
C LYS A 227 -2.24 -11.38 -16.38
N GLU A 228 -3.23 -12.23 -16.63
CA GLU A 228 -3.96 -12.25 -17.88
C GLU A 228 -4.63 -10.91 -18.18
N SER A 229 -5.25 -10.27 -17.17
CA SER A 229 -5.88 -8.95 -17.32
C SER A 229 -4.86 -7.86 -17.71
N GLU A 230 -3.64 -7.95 -17.23
CA GLU A 230 -2.57 -7.02 -17.60
C GLU A 230 -2.07 -7.27 -19.02
N GLU A 231 -1.88 -8.53 -19.41
CA GLU A 231 -1.48 -8.92 -20.77
C GLU A 231 -2.52 -8.44 -21.81
N LEU A 232 -3.80 -8.49 -21.48
CA LEU A 232 -4.90 -7.95 -22.28
C LEU A 232 -5.02 -6.41 -22.22
N LYS A 233 -4.09 -5.71 -21.53
CA LYS A 233 -4.09 -4.25 -21.31
C LYS A 233 -5.35 -3.71 -20.63
N LEU A 234 -6.05 -4.55 -19.87
CA LEU A 234 -7.22 -4.15 -19.09
C LEU A 234 -6.84 -3.49 -17.76
N PHE A 235 -5.60 -3.68 -17.31
CA PHE A 235 -5.11 -3.15 -16.04
C PHE A 235 -4.51 -1.74 -16.22
N MET A 236 -5.22 -0.72 -15.74
CA MET A 236 -4.89 0.69 -15.96
C MET A 236 -3.85 1.29 -15.00
N GLU A 237 -3.54 0.63 -13.88
CA GLU A 237 -2.60 1.16 -12.88
C GLU A 237 -1.12 0.92 -13.22
N ASN A 238 -0.81 0.14 -14.25
CA ASN A 238 0.56 -0.08 -14.68
C ASN A 238 1.10 1.16 -15.40
N GLN A 239 1.99 1.88 -14.73
CA GLN A 239 2.71 3.04 -15.29
C GLN A 239 4.20 2.73 -15.54
N GLY A 240 4.63 1.49 -15.27
CA GLY A 240 5.98 1.01 -15.50
C GLY A 240 6.23 0.53 -16.93
N THR A 241 7.48 0.32 -17.26
CA THR A 241 7.91 -0.25 -18.56
C THR A 241 7.76 -1.78 -18.60
N GLU A 242 7.62 -2.43 -17.45
CA GLU A 242 7.44 -3.89 -17.32
C GLU A 242 6.08 -4.23 -16.71
N ASN A 243 5.64 -5.49 -16.90
CA ASN A 243 4.41 -5.99 -16.33
C ASN A 243 4.38 -5.84 -14.81
N PHE A 244 3.27 -5.35 -14.28
CA PHE A 244 3.07 -5.16 -12.85
C PHE A 244 2.98 -6.50 -12.10
N PHE A 245 2.24 -7.48 -12.68
CA PHE A 245 2.07 -8.84 -12.16
C PHE A 245 3.11 -9.79 -12.78
N ARG A 246 4.35 -9.85 -12.23
CA ARG A 246 5.45 -10.58 -12.85
C ARG A 246 5.50 -12.07 -12.53
N THR A 247 5.72 -12.40 -11.27
CA THR A 247 6.01 -13.79 -10.85
C THR A 247 5.01 -14.36 -9.85
N GLY A 248 4.35 -13.53 -9.05
CA GLY A 248 3.53 -14.01 -7.93
C GLY A 248 4.31 -14.88 -6.94
N LYS A 249 5.62 -14.67 -6.82
CA LYS A 249 6.54 -15.45 -5.97
C LYS A 249 7.36 -14.53 -5.08
N TYR A 250 7.93 -15.11 -4.05
CA TYR A 250 8.90 -14.45 -3.18
C TYR A 250 10.25 -15.20 -3.21
N ASN A 251 11.25 -14.67 -2.51
CA ASN A 251 12.64 -15.15 -2.52
C ASN A 251 13.35 -15.05 -3.89
N ASN A 252 12.87 -14.18 -4.80
CA ASN A 252 13.57 -13.92 -6.07
C ASN A 252 14.94 -13.26 -5.83
N TRP A 253 15.09 -12.54 -4.70
CA TRP A 253 16.31 -11.88 -4.29
C TRP A 253 17.52 -12.83 -4.22
N ILE A 254 17.31 -14.12 -3.89
CA ILE A 254 18.38 -15.13 -3.82
C ILE A 254 19.14 -15.27 -5.14
N LYS A 255 18.46 -15.04 -6.25
CA LYS A 255 19.02 -15.20 -7.61
C LYS A 255 19.39 -13.87 -8.27
N GLU A 256 18.77 -12.77 -7.84
CA GLU A 256 18.87 -11.49 -8.55
C GLU A 256 19.79 -10.49 -7.82
N LEU A 257 20.06 -10.64 -6.52
CA LEU A 257 20.90 -9.72 -5.76
C LEU A 257 22.31 -10.27 -5.52
N SER A 258 23.31 -9.38 -5.55
CA SER A 258 24.66 -9.71 -5.09
C SER A 258 24.72 -9.80 -3.57
N TYR A 259 25.78 -10.43 -3.04
CA TYR A 259 26.04 -10.52 -1.61
C TYR A 259 26.08 -9.14 -0.94
N ASP A 260 26.75 -8.17 -1.54
CA ASP A 260 26.88 -6.82 -0.99
C ASP A 260 25.54 -6.10 -0.94
N GLN A 261 24.68 -6.26 -1.97
CA GLN A 261 23.32 -5.70 -2.00
C GLN A 261 22.44 -6.30 -0.91
N VAL A 262 22.49 -7.62 -0.74
CA VAL A 262 21.76 -8.32 0.36
C VAL A 262 22.24 -7.80 1.70
N LYS A 263 23.56 -7.78 1.92
CA LYS A 263 24.16 -7.31 3.17
C LYS A 263 23.76 -5.87 3.49
N MET A 264 23.78 -4.99 2.50
CA MET A 264 23.39 -3.59 2.71
C MET A 264 21.94 -3.46 3.17
N ILE A 265 21.00 -4.22 2.61
CA ILE A 265 19.60 -4.23 3.04
C ILE A 265 19.46 -4.82 4.46
N GLU A 266 20.11 -5.94 4.73
CA GLU A 266 20.04 -6.62 6.02
C GLU A 266 20.66 -5.82 7.15
N ASP A 267 21.79 -5.16 6.93
CA ASP A 267 22.43 -4.29 7.91
C ASP A 267 21.57 -3.05 8.24
N ASN A 268 20.91 -2.45 7.24
CA ASN A 268 20.07 -1.26 7.44
C ASN A 268 18.70 -1.57 8.06
N PHE A 269 18.15 -2.78 7.85
CA PHE A 269 16.80 -3.14 8.27
C PHE A 269 16.77 -4.33 9.23
N ASN A 270 17.90 -4.64 9.86
CA ASN A 270 18.10 -5.83 10.67
C ASN A 270 17.01 -6.06 11.71
N ALA A 271 16.71 -5.05 12.52
CA ALA A 271 15.74 -5.16 13.62
C ALA A 271 14.33 -5.49 13.12
N GLU A 272 13.87 -4.80 12.08
CA GLU A 272 12.56 -5.02 11.50
C GLU A 272 12.47 -6.36 10.77
N MET A 273 13.52 -6.75 10.07
CA MET A 273 13.58 -8.04 9.38
C MET A 273 13.55 -9.22 10.36
N ILE A 274 14.24 -9.12 11.50
CA ILE A 274 14.16 -10.11 12.58
C ILE A 274 12.74 -10.15 13.17
N ASN A 275 12.14 -8.99 13.45
CA ASN A 275 10.77 -8.90 14.00
C ASN A 275 9.72 -9.51 13.07
N LEU A 276 9.94 -9.42 11.76
CA LEU A 276 9.06 -9.99 10.73
C LEU A 276 9.40 -11.46 10.38
N GLY A 277 10.52 -11.99 10.92
CA GLY A 277 10.99 -13.35 10.63
C GLY A 277 11.62 -13.51 9.25
N TYR A 278 12.12 -12.44 8.63
CA TYR A 278 12.92 -12.49 7.41
C TYR A 278 14.38 -12.80 7.66
N LEU A 279 14.86 -12.53 8.88
CA LEU A 279 16.18 -12.94 9.39
C LEU A 279 16.00 -13.73 10.68
N LYS A 280 16.93 -14.67 10.91
CA LYS A 280 17.07 -15.37 12.19
C LYS A 280 17.74 -14.43 13.20
N LYS A 281 17.38 -14.57 14.47
CA LYS A 281 18.08 -13.90 15.56
C LYS A 281 19.51 -14.38 15.69
#